data_edb92e200312c136a56e3ea835f13061
#
_entry.id   edb92e200312c136a56e3ea835f13061
#
_cell.length_a   1.000
_cell.length_b   1.000
_cell.length_c   1.000
_cell.angle_alpha   90.00
_cell.angle_beta   90.00
_cell.angle_gamma   90.00
#
_symmetry.space_group_name_H-M   'P 1'
#
loop_
_entity.id
_entity.type
_entity.pdbx_description
1 polymer ?
#
loop_
_entity_poly.entity_id
_entity_poly.type
_entity_poly.pdbx_seq_one_letter_code
_entity_poly.pdbx_strand_id
1 'polypeptide(L)'
;MSKYLITGRQGSGKTTVIKQLQKLGYTAYNTDDLPDVTKLQNKETNETIDWPEGKVDWSRYAWNWQKPEIEKLLASDEIIFIGAVVSNQVDFYPMFDKMFVITVSIDTLKARLESHEHSSHHLPGEIDRITNDHEKKQGSFINEGAEPISGERPPEEIANNILNLVGLL
;
A
#
# COMPACT_ATOMS: atom_id res chain seq x y z
N MET A 1 5.11 -15.96 14.19
CA MET A 1 3.80 -15.31 14.04
C MET A 1 3.68 -14.67 12.68
N SER A 2 2.49 -14.59 12.17
CA SER A 2 2.26 -14.33 10.75
C SER A 2 2.29 -12.85 10.39
N LYS A 3 2.86 -12.54 9.23
CA LYS A 3 3.00 -11.20 8.67
C LYS A 3 2.26 -11.14 7.33
N TYR A 4 1.37 -10.19 7.19
CA TYR A 4 0.52 -10.06 6.02
C TYR A 4 0.68 -8.69 5.37
N LEU A 5 0.86 -8.68 4.05
CA LEU A 5 0.92 -7.45 3.26
C LEU A 5 -0.41 -7.25 2.52
N ILE A 6 -0.95 -6.06 2.63
CA ILE A 6 -2.12 -5.59 1.87
C ILE A 6 -1.63 -4.46 0.97
N THR A 7 -1.50 -4.74 -0.30
CA THR A 7 -1.06 -3.76 -1.29
C THR A 7 -2.20 -3.38 -2.26
N GLY A 8 -1.93 -2.55 -3.19
CA GLY A 8 -2.88 -2.07 -4.18
C GLY A 8 -2.56 -0.65 -4.60
N ARG A 9 -3.20 -0.20 -5.65
CA ARG A 9 -3.00 1.15 -6.16
C ARG A 9 -3.38 2.21 -5.13
N GLN A 10 -2.77 3.36 -5.24
CA GLN A 10 -3.19 4.55 -4.52
C GLN A 10 -4.67 4.82 -4.83
N GLY A 11 -5.51 5.00 -3.82
CA GLY A 11 -6.96 5.14 -3.99
C GLY A 11 -7.75 3.83 -4.02
N SER A 12 -7.10 2.66 -3.89
CA SER A 12 -7.80 1.36 -3.87
C SER A 12 -8.57 1.08 -2.57
N GLY A 13 -8.29 1.81 -1.49
CA GLY A 13 -8.97 1.63 -0.21
C GLY A 13 -8.14 0.93 0.88
N LYS A 14 -6.83 0.78 0.69
CA LYS A 14 -5.93 0.16 1.69
C LYS A 14 -6.04 0.78 3.07
N THR A 15 -5.97 2.09 3.16
CA THR A 15 -6.03 2.82 4.43
C THR A 15 -7.30 2.50 5.21
N THR A 16 -8.44 2.43 4.52
CA THR A 16 -9.73 2.14 5.14
C THR A 16 -9.80 0.71 5.65
N VAL A 17 -9.23 -0.24 4.90
CA VAL A 17 -9.14 -1.66 5.32
C VAL A 17 -8.22 -1.81 6.53
N ILE A 18 -7.08 -1.14 6.55
CA ILE A 18 -6.17 -1.14 7.70
C ILE A 18 -6.87 -0.58 8.95
N LYS A 19 -7.60 0.53 8.83
CA LYS A 19 -8.39 1.07 9.94
C LYS A 19 -9.44 0.10 10.43
N GLN A 20 -10.05 -0.65 9.53
CA GLN A 20 -11.05 -1.66 9.91
C GLN A 20 -10.42 -2.83 10.68
N LEU A 21 -9.25 -3.30 10.25
CA LEU A 21 -8.51 -4.33 10.98
C LEU A 21 -8.11 -3.85 12.39
N GLN A 22 -7.70 -2.59 12.52
CA GLN A 22 -7.41 -1.97 13.82
C GLN A 22 -8.65 -1.94 14.73
N LYS A 23 -9.81 -1.58 14.20
CA LYS A 23 -11.09 -1.60 14.95
C LYS A 23 -11.45 -2.99 15.44
N LEU A 24 -11.07 -4.02 14.69
CA LEU A 24 -11.29 -5.43 15.05
C LEU A 24 -10.24 -5.95 16.06
N GLY A 25 -9.30 -5.11 16.49
CA GLY A 25 -8.30 -5.43 17.50
C GLY A 25 -7.00 -6.03 16.97
N TYR A 26 -6.80 -6.02 15.66
CA TYR A 26 -5.56 -6.52 15.06
C TYR A 26 -4.49 -5.42 14.97
N THR A 27 -3.24 -5.84 15.12
CA THR A 27 -2.10 -4.95 14.87
C THR A 27 -1.96 -4.72 13.38
N ALA A 28 -2.21 -3.51 12.94
CA ALA A 28 -2.20 -3.15 11.54
C ALA A 28 -1.63 -1.74 11.34
N TYR A 29 -0.79 -1.56 10.35
CA TYR A 29 -0.15 -0.27 10.04
C TYR A 29 -0.27 0.06 8.57
N ASN A 30 -0.55 1.33 8.29
CA ASN A 30 -0.30 1.92 6.98
C ASN A 30 1.08 2.56 7.03
N THR A 31 2.04 2.03 6.28
CA THR A 31 3.44 2.48 6.38
C THR A 31 3.67 3.88 5.84
N ASP A 32 2.74 4.44 5.07
CA ASP A 32 2.78 5.85 4.67
C ASP A 32 2.66 6.80 5.87
N ASP A 33 2.02 6.33 6.96
CA ASP A 33 1.86 7.10 8.19
C ASP A 33 3.07 6.96 9.14
N LEU A 34 4.06 6.18 8.75
CA LEU A 34 5.27 5.92 9.54
C LEU A 34 6.49 6.57 8.85
N PRO A 35 6.85 7.80 9.23
CA PRO A 35 7.84 8.60 8.48
C PRO A 35 9.25 8.02 8.45
N ASP A 36 9.60 7.18 9.41
CA ASP A 36 10.91 6.52 9.43
C ASP A 36 10.92 5.23 8.57
N VAL A 37 9.76 4.63 8.36
CA VAL A 37 9.62 3.38 7.61
C VAL A 37 9.61 3.62 6.11
N THR A 38 8.90 4.65 5.66
CA THR A 38 8.76 4.97 4.23
C THR A 38 9.24 6.39 3.95
N LYS A 39 10.15 6.53 2.98
CA LYS A 39 10.75 7.81 2.61
C LYS A 39 10.92 7.93 1.10
N LEU A 40 10.93 9.17 0.61
CA LEU A 40 11.40 9.46 -0.74
C LEU A 40 12.91 9.26 -0.79
N GLN A 41 13.36 8.43 -1.70
CA GLN A 41 14.76 8.07 -1.83
C GLN A 41 15.25 8.32 -3.26
N ASN A 42 16.41 8.97 -3.39
CA ASN A 42 17.04 9.18 -4.67
C ASN A 42 17.49 7.82 -5.24
N LYS A 43 17.11 7.53 -6.49
CA LYS A 43 17.39 6.25 -7.15
C LYS A 43 18.88 6.00 -7.41
N GLU A 44 19.66 7.07 -7.53
CA GLU A 44 21.10 6.98 -7.81
C GLU A 44 21.95 7.01 -6.55
N THR A 45 21.65 7.95 -5.65
CA THR A 45 22.47 8.21 -4.45
C THR A 45 22.00 7.48 -3.21
N ASN A 46 20.77 6.96 -3.21
CA ASN A 46 20.06 6.38 -2.06
C ASN A 46 19.79 7.37 -0.91
N GLU A 47 20.07 8.65 -1.11
CA GLU A 47 19.74 9.68 -0.13
C GLU A 47 18.25 9.88 -0.01
N THR A 48 17.76 10.06 1.21
CA THR A 48 16.36 10.33 1.48
C THR A 48 16.09 11.83 1.58
N ILE A 49 14.91 12.24 1.14
CA ILE A 49 14.44 13.62 1.26
C ILE A 49 13.04 13.66 1.88
N ASP A 50 12.70 14.81 2.42
CA ASP A 50 11.33 15.08 2.84
C ASP A 50 10.42 15.26 1.63
N TRP A 51 9.11 15.05 1.83
CA TRP A 51 8.12 15.23 0.78
C TRP A 51 8.13 16.70 0.31
N PRO A 52 8.31 16.98 -0.99
CA PRO A 52 8.38 18.34 -1.50
C PRO A 52 7.00 19.02 -1.49
N GLU A 53 6.98 20.34 -1.51
CA GLU A 53 5.74 21.12 -1.58
C GLU A 53 5.01 21.02 -2.92
N GLY A 54 5.67 20.57 -3.98
CA GLY A 54 5.11 20.41 -5.30
C GLY A 54 5.05 18.95 -5.74
N LYS A 55 5.15 18.76 -7.04
CA LYS A 55 5.22 17.41 -7.62
C LYS A 55 6.51 16.71 -7.24
N VAL A 56 6.42 15.43 -6.99
CA VAL A 56 7.58 14.54 -6.87
C VAL A 56 8.11 14.25 -8.27
N ASP A 57 9.42 14.37 -8.43
CA ASP A 57 10.09 13.92 -9.65
C ASP A 57 10.33 12.41 -9.57
N TRP A 58 9.35 11.64 -10.05
CA TRP A 58 9.39 10.19 -10.03
C TRP A 58 10.46 9.57 -10.95
N SER A 59 11.11 10.37 -11.79
CA SER A 59 12.27 9.93 -12.55
C SER A 59 13.53 9.81 -11.69
N ARG A 60 13.61 10.60 -10.63
CA ARG A 60 14.75 10.68 -9.71
C ARG A 60 14.53 10.04 -8.37
N TYR A 61 13.29 10.02 -7.88
CA TYR A 61 12.92 9.57 -6.54
C TYR A 61 11.94 8.41 -6.59
N ALA A 62 12.02 7.55 -5.58
CA ALA A 62 11.07 6.47 -5.35
C ALA A 62 10.57 6.53 -3.89
N TRP A 63 9.33 6.15 -3.70
CA TRP A 63 8.71 5.99 -2.38
C TRP A 63 9.06 4.61 -1.87
N ASN A 64 10.01 4.52 -0.95
CA ASN A 64 10.65 3.28 -0.55
C ASN A 64 10.59 3.02 0.94
N TRP A 65 10.41 1.75 1.31
CA TRP A 65 10.68 1.29 2.67
C TRP A 65 12.17 1.40 2.98
N GLN A 66 12.44 1.82 4.22
CA GLN A 66 13.78 1.83 4.77
C GLN A 66 14.04 0.49 5.45
N LYS A 67 14.97 -0.28 4.94
CA LYS A 67 15.20 -1.68 5.34
C LYS A 67 15.30 -1.89 6.85
N PRO A 68 16.14 -1.15 7.61
CA PRO A 68 16.24 -1.35 9.05
C PRO A 68 14.90 -1.14 9.78
N GLU A 69 14.13 -0.17 9.34
CA GLU A 69 12.88 0.19 9.99
C GLU A 69 11.73 -0.78 9.68
N ILE A 70 11.62 -1.24 8.42
CA ILE A 70 10.62 -2.25 8.10
C ILE A 70 10.95 -3.61 8.74
N GLU A 71 12.21 -4.00 8.78
CA GLU A 71 12.65 -5.21 9.46
C GLU A 71 12.33 -5.16 10.96
N LYS A 72 12.59 -4.03 11.60
CA LYS A 72 12.26 -3.79 13.00
C LYS A 72 10.76 -3.88 13.26
N LEU A 73 9.95 -3.28 12.39
CA LEU A 73 8.49 -3.33 12.48
C LEU A 73 7.98 -4.79 12.39
N LEU A 74 8.56 -5.59 11.51
CA LEU A 74 8.16 -6.98 11.29
C LEU A 74 8.81 -7.99 12.26
N ALA A 75 9.74 -7.56 13.10
CA ALA A 75 10.40 -8.43 14.07
C ALA A 75 9.53 -8.82 15.27
N SER A 76 8.37 -8.21 15.43
CA SER A 76 7.42 -8.53 16.49
C SER A 76 6.89 -9.95 16.37
N ASP A 77 6.61 -10.59 17.50
CA ASP A 77 5.96 -11.90 17.55
C ASP A 77 4.45 -11.85 17.32
N GLU A 78 3.89 -10.67 17.11
CA GLU A 78 2.46 -10.49 16.85
C GLU A 78 2.07 -10.82 15.42
N ILE A 79 0.79 -11.07 15.21
CA ILE A 79 0.18 -11.08 13.88
C ILE A 79 0.09 -9.63 13.42
N ILE A 80 0.74 -9.30 12.30
CA ILE A 80 0.79 -7.94 11.80
C ILE A 80 0.25 -7.86 10.37
N PHE A 81 -0.59 -6.87 10.13
CA PHE A 81 -1.03 -6.47 8.80
C PHE A 81 -0.35 -5.16 8.40
N ILE A 82 0.27 -5.14 7.24
CA ILE A 82 0.92 -3.96 6.68
C ILE A 82 0.18 -3.53 5.42
N GLY A 83 -0.32 -2.30 5.43
CA GLY A 83 -0.87 -1.66 4.23
C GLY A 83 0.18 -0.79 3.57
N ALA A 84 0.47 -1.02 2.31
CA ALA A 84 1.48 -0.25 1.59
C ALA A 84 1.38 -0.39 0.07
N VAL A 85 1.87 0.62 -0.61
CA VAL A 85 2.31 0.55 -2.01
C VAL A 85 3.60 1.36 -2.13
N VAL A 86 4.72 0.66 -2.19
CA VAL A 86 6.05 1.28 -2.27
C VAL A 86 6.85 0.65 -3.41
N SER A 87 7.81 1.40 -3.94
CA SER A 87 8.53 0.98 -5.14
C SER A 87 9.43 -0.24 -4.92
N ASN A 88 9.98 -0.40 -3.72
CA ASN A 88 10.89 -1.50 -3.39
C ASN A 88 10.23 -2.64 -2.61
N GLN A 89 8.89 -2.70 -2.56
CA GLN A 89 8.21 -3.70 -1.73
C GLN A 89 8.53 -5.15 -2.13
N VAL A 90 8.82 -5.38 -3.40
CA VAL A 90 9.14 -6.72 -3.91
C VAL A 90 10.35 -7.33 -3.20
N ASP A 91 11.32 -6.53 -2.78
CA ASP A 91 12.51 -6.99 -2.07
C ASP A 91 12.19 -7.56 -0.68
N PHE A 92 11.02 -7.22 -0.15
CA PHE A 92 10.58 -7.61 1.19
C PHE A 92 9.50 -8.70 1.18
N TYR A 93 9.03 -9.15 0.03
CA TYR A 93 8.00 -10.19 -0.05
C TYR A 93 8.33 -11.46 0.73
N PRO A 94 9.61 -11.94 0.76
CA PRO A 94 9.94 -13.10 1.56
C PRO A 94 9.71 -12.96 3.07
N MET A 95 9.53 -11.74 3.58
CA MET A 95 9.24 -11.48 4.98
C MET A 95 7.75 -11.64 5.34
N PHE A 96 6.90 -11.79 4.34
CA PHE A 96 5.45 -11.93 4.54
C PHE A 96 5.00 -13.37 4.29
N ASP A 97 4.10 -13.85 5.12
CA ASP A 97 3.50 -15.18 4.99
C ASP A 97 2.45 -15.22 3.90
N LYS A 98 1.74 -14.11 3.71
CA LYS A 98 0.75 -13.96 2.63
C LYS A 98 0.62 -12.49 2.24
N MET A 99 0.29 -12.29 0.96
CA MET A 99 0.10 -10.97 0.39
C MET A 99 -1.25 -10.89 -0.31
N PHE A 100 -1.91 -9.75 -0.16
CA PHE A 100 -3.17 -9.43 -0.81
C PHE A 100 -3.03 -8.17 -1.62
N VAL A 101 -3.72 -8.10 -2.75
CA VAL A 101 -3.87 -6.87 -3.51
C VAL A 101 -5.35 -6.49 -3.57
N ILE A 102 -5.67 -5.28 -3.12
CA ILE A 102 -7.02 -4.74 -3.26
C ILE A 102 -7.18 -4.26 -4.69
N THR A 103 -8.10 -4.90 -5.42
CA THR A 103 -8.34 -4.61 -6.82
C THR A 103 -9.55 -3.70 -6.99
N VAL A 104 -9.43 -2.74 -7.88
CA VAL A 104 -10.52 -1.85 -8.27
C VAL A 104 -10.52 -1.64 -9.77
N SER A 105 -11.70 -1.37 -10.35
CA SER A 105 -11.78 -0.95 -11.73
C SER A 105 -11.15 0.43 -11.91
N ILE A 106 -10.74 0.75 -13.13
CA ILE A 106 -10.20 2.07 -13.45
C ILE A 106 -11.21 3.18 -13.15
N ASP A 107 -12.48 2.94 -13.42
CA ASP A 107 -13.56 3.92 -13.16
C ASP A 107 -13.72 4.19 -11.67
N THR A 108 -13.71 3.15 -10.83
CA THR A 108 -13.76 3.30 -9.37
C THR A 108 -12.53 4.02 -8.85
N LEU A 109 -11.34 3.66 -9.33
CA LEU A 109 -10.09 4.31 -8.94
C LEU A 109 -10.14 5.81 -9.26
N LYS A 110 -10.51 6.14 -10.49
CA LYS A 110 -10.62 7.52 -10.95
C LYS A 110 -11.60 8.33 -10.12
N ALA A 111 -12.79 7.78 -9.88
CA ALA A 111 -13.81 8.43 -9.04
C ALA A 111 -13.31 8.68 -7.62
N ARG A 112 -12.61 7.73 -7.01
CA ARG A 112 -12.05 7.88 -5.67
C ARG A 112 -10.94 8.91 -5.61
N LEU A 113 -10.05 8.96 -6.60
CA LEU A 113 -8.96 9.95 -6.65
C LEU A 113 -9.51 11.37 -6.85
N GLU A 114 -10.56 11.53 -7.67
CA GLU A 114 -11.21 12.83 -7.90
C GLU A 114 -11.98 13.33 -6.68
N SER A 115 -12.56 12.44 -5.88
CA SER A 115 -13.36 12.79 -4.70
C SER A 115 -12.54 12.92 -3.42
N HIS A 116 -11.33 12.39 -3.37
CA HIS A 116 -10.48 12.43 -2.17
C HIS A 116 -9.89 13.81 -1.95
N GLU A 117 -9.91 14.27 -0.69
CA GLU A 117 -9.29 15.51 -0.25
C GLU A 117 -7.77 15.40 -0.04
N HIS A 118 -7.14 14.33 -0.49
CA HIS A 118 -5.68 14.17 -0.43
C HIS A 118 -5.01 15.16 -1.37
N SER A 119 -4.29 16.10 -0.79
CA SER A 119 -3.63 17.19 -1.54
C SER A 119 -2.70 16.70 -2.64
N SER A 120 -2.05 15.55 -2.45
CA SER A 120 -1.15 14.97 -3.46
C SER A 120 -1.86 14.52 -4.75
N HIS A 121 -3.13 14.17 -4.66
CA HIS A 121 -3.92 13.73 -5.82
C HIS A 121 -4.50 14.89 -6.63
N HIS A 122 -4.52 16.08 -6.06
CA HIS A 122 -5.06 17.28 -6.72
C HIS A 122 -3.99 18.06 -7.50
N LEU A 123 -2.74 17.63 -7.45
CA LEU A 123 -1.69 18.23 -8.26
C LEU A 123 -1.91 17.92 -9.75
N PRO A 124 -1.66 18.86 -10.67
CA PRO A 124 -1.84 18.64 -12.09
C PRO A 124 -1.13 17.38 -12.60
N GLY A 125 -1.86 16.52 -13.29
CA GLY A 125 -1.33 15.29 -13.90
C GLY A 125 -1.17 14.09 -12.96
N GLU A 126 -1.42 14.21 -11.65
CA GLU A 126 -1.27 13.09 -10.71
C GLU A 126 -2.34 12.02 -10.91
N ILE A 127 -3.59 12.40 -11.12
CA ILE A 127 -4.67 11.46 -11.40
C ILE A 127 -4.39 10.71 -12.71
N ASP A 128 -4.01 11.42 -13.76
CA ASP A 128 -3.65 10.80 -15.03
C ASP A 128 -2.46 9.85 -14.90
N ARG A 129 -1.43 10.24 -14.14
CA ARG A 129 -0.28 9.37 -13.88
C ARG A 129 -0.68 8.06 -13.22
N ILE A 130 -1.55 8.11 -12.22
CA ILE A 130 -2.00 6.94 -11.48
C ILE A 130 -2.92 6.06 -12.34
N THR A 131 -3.80 6.66 -13.13
CA THR A 131 -4.79 5.91 -13.94
C THR A 131 -4.21 5.32 -15.22
N ASN A 132 -3.21 5.96 -15.81
CA ASN A 132 -2.63 5.52 -17.10
C ASN A 132 -2.00 4.13 -17.06
N ASP A 133 -1.43 3.72 -15.93
CA ASP A 133 -0.77 2.41 -15.78
C ASP A 133 -1.51 1.48 -14.81
N HIS A 134 -2.75 1.82 -14.46
CA HIS A 134 -3.49 1.13 -13.39
C HIS A 134 -3.57 -0.39 -13.58
N GLU A 135 -4.07 -0.85 -14.72
CA GLU A 135 -4.28 -2.27 -14.96
C GLU A 135 -2.97 -3.05 -14.97
N LYS A 136 -1.95 -2.49 -15.60
CA LYS A 136 -0.62 -3.08 -15.64
C LYS A 136 -0.01 -3.21 -14.25
N LYS A 137 -0.10 -2.16 -13.45
CA LYS A 137 0.45 -2.12 -12.10
C LYS A 137 -0.30 -3.07 -11.17
N GLN A 138 -1.63 -3.04 -11.21
CA GLN A 138 -2.47 -3.94 -10.43
C GLN A 138 -2.20 -5.41 -10.79
N GLY A 139 -2.12 -5.71 -12.08
CA GLY A 139 -1.79 -7.04 -12.57
C GLY A 139 -0.40 -7.51 -12.16
N SER A 140 0.57 -6.60 -12.04
CA SER A 140 1.91 -6.95 -11.60
C SER A 140 1.94 -7.48 -10.17
N PHE A 141 1.15 -6.91 -9.26
CA PHE A 141 1.05 -7.42 -7.89
C PHE A 141 0.51 -8.84 -7.84
N ILE A 142 -0.47 -9.16 -8.69
CA ILE A 142 -1.02 -10.52 -8.81
C ILE A 142 0.04 -11.49 -9.34
N ASN A 143 0.77 -11.09 -10.37
CA ASN A 143 1.85 -11.90 -10.95
C ASN A 143 3.00 -12.13 -9.97
N GLU A 144 3.23 -11.20 -9.05
CA GLU A 144 4.25 -11.29 -8.00
C GLU A 144 3.79 -12.14 -6.79
N GLY A 145 2.57 -12.65 -6.79
CA GLY A 145 2.06 -13.58 -5.79
C GLY A 145 0.99 -13.04 -4.83
N ALA A 146 0.52 -11.80 -5.02
CA ALA A 146 -0.55 -11.26 -4.19
C ALA A 146 -1.91 -11.84 -4.60
N GLU A 147 -2.69 -12.28 -3.62
CA GLU A 147 -4.06 -12.75 -3.83
C GLU A 147 -5.00 -11.55 -4.04
N PRO A 148 -5.76 -11.51 -5.15
CA PRO A 148 -6.66 -10.39 -5.41
C PRO A 148 -7.89 -10.43 -4.48
N ILE A 149 -8.19 -9.26 -3.91
CA ILE A 149 -9.39 -9.02 -3.09
C ILE A 149 -10.12 -7.84 -3.70
N SER A 150 -11.41 -8.01 -4.01
CA SER A 150 -12.21 -6.93 -4.58
C SER A 150 -12.33 -5.73 -3.63
N GLY A 151 -11.86 -4.57 -4.08
CA GLY A 151 -12.01 -3.29 -3.39
C GLY A 151 -13.33 -2.57 -3.70
N GLU A 152 -14.23 -3.19 -4.46
CA GLU A 152 -15.55 -2.66 -4.79
C GLU A 152 -16.59 -2.91 -3.68
N ARG A 153 -16.19 -3.57 -2.60
CA ARG A 153 -17.04 -3.89 -1.46
C ARG A 153 -16.80 -2.95 -0.28
N PRO A 154 -17.72 -2.91 0.72
CA PRO A 154 -17.49 -2.16 1.96
C PRO A 154 -16.22 -2.62 2.67
N PRO A 155 -15.49 -1.71 3.34
CA PRO A 155 -14.24 -2.06 4.04
C PRO A 155 -14.36 -3.18 5.06
N GLU A 156 -15.50 -3.29 5.72
CA GLU A 156 -15.80 -4.36 6.68
C GLU A 156 -15.80 -5.74 6.01
N GLU A 157 -16.42 -5.85 4.83
CA GLU A 157 -16.43 -7.09 4.06
C GLU A 157 -15.03 -7.46 3.55
N ILE A 158 -14.26 -6.47 3.13
CA ILE A 158 -12.88 -6.68 2.67
C ILE A 158 -12.03 -7.19 3.82
N ALA A 159 -12.08 -6.55 4.98
CA ALA A 159 -11.33 -6.97 6.16
C ALA A 159 -11.72 -8.40 6.60
N ASN A 160 -13.01 -8.68 6.67
CA ASN A 160 -13.50 -10.01 7.04
C ASN A 160 -13.06 -11.08 6.04
N ASN A 161 -13.06 -10.77 4.75
CA ASN A 161 -12.59 -11.70 3.73
C ASN A 161 -11.11 -12.02 3.91
N ILE A 162 -10.28 -11.01 4.15
CA ILE A 162 -8.85 -11.20 4.44
C ILE A 162 -8.67 -12.08 5.68
N LEU A 163 -9.38 -11.80 6.76
CA LEU A 163 -9.29 -12.56 8.01
C LEU A 163 -9.71 -14.02 7.82
N ASN A 164 -10.75 -14.28 7.05
CA ASN A 164 -11.16 -15.64 6.68
C ASN A 164 -10.07 -16.38 5.91
N LEU A 165 -9.45 -15.73 4.93
CA LEU A 165 -8.41 -16.32 4.08
C LEU A 165 -7.13 -16.65 4.84
N VAL A 166 -6.90 -16.04 5.98
CA VAL A 166 -5.75 -16.33 6.85
C VAL A 166 -6.12 -17.11 8.10
N GLY A 167 -7.37 -17.56 8.21
CA GLY A 167 -7.84 -18.43 9.30
C GLY A 167 -8.01 -17.73 10.65
N LEU A 168 -8.29 -16.42 10.64
CA LEU A 168 -8.50 -15.60 11.84
C LEU A 168 -9.98 -15.29 12.12
N LEU A 169 -10.87 -15.72 11.25
CA LEU A 169 -12.33 -15.68 11.42
C LEU A 169 -12.91 -17.06 11.19
#